data_79881c7333bfab94b72e4a226f38d66f
#
_entry.id   79881c7333bfab94b72e4a226f38d66f
#
_cell.length_a   1.000
_cell.length_b   1.000
_cell.length_c   1.000
_cell.angle_alpha   90.00
_cell.angle_beta   90.00
_cell.angle_gamma   90.00
#
_symmetry.space_group_name_H-M   'P 1'
#
loop_
_entity.id
_entity.type
_entity.pdbx_description
1 polymer ?
#
loop_
_entity_poly.entity_id
_entity_poly.type
_entity_poly.pdbx_seq_one_letter_code
_entity_poly.pdbx_strand_id
1 'polypeptide(L)'
;MPISLNSNATASRARFHLASNNTNLSQSITRLASGKRVVSPMDDAGGFAVALKLDSTVKRGEAAMQNVLNGISMLEVQDGILSSMGEIVNRMAELKSLYHDVMKSNDDREAYNVEFRDLQVQLYEKSFIKFNGVSLFARYTEDGTTESLFDGTSRQDNTLNLYASPEGETGVIVSLNRSSVLSALTINASSSDLASSTYSSANQGLNTSGTLITDGSDTIIRLANASTDGVGQNSVISLGAMSVGVLSKALQNLATLRAENGASMSQLRYAHDNLSRSKTNLAAGAGRIRDVDIAAETTRLSKYNILVQASAAMVAQANAVSETTLILIR
;
A
#
# COMPACT_ATOMS: atom_id res chain seq x y z
N MET A 1 47.37 60.73 -15.87
CA MET A 1 47.74 59.37 -15.51
C MET A 1 48.99 59.02 -16.30
N PRO A 2 50.01 58.46 -15.69
CA PRO A 2 51.20 58.05 -16.46
C PRO A 2 50.77 56.90 -17.40
N ILE A 3 51.09 57.05 -18.69
CA ILE A 3 50.83 56.05 -19.70
C ILE A 3 51.97 55.04 -19.64
N SER A 4 51.73 53.85 -19.10
CA SER A 4 52.73 52.75 -19.11
C SER A 4 52.57 51.93 -20.40
N LEU A 5 53.59 51.91 -21.25
CA LEU A 5 53.60 51.13 -22.49
C LEU A 5 53.66 49.62 -22.24
N ASN A 6 54.27 49.17 -21.14
CA ASN A 6 54.47 47.76 -20.85
C ASN A 6 53.26 47.04 -20.21
N SER A 7 52.27 47.79 -19.71
CA SER A 7 51.05 47.22 -19.11
C SER A 7 49.83 48.09 -19.40
N ASN A 8 48.88 47.53 -20.18
CA ASN A 8 47.59 48.19 -20.42
C ASN A 8 46.59 47.79 -19.33
N ALA A 9 46.63 48.56 -18.22
CA ALA A 9 45.74 48.28 -17.08
C ALA A 9 44.24 48.43 -17.43
N THR A 10 43.89 49.29 -18.39
CA THR A 10 42.50 49.45 -18.86
C THR A 10 42.03 48.23 -19.67
N ALA A 11 42.86 47.72 -20.57
CA ALA A 11 42.56 46.51 -21.30
C ALA A 11 42.46 45.28 -20.37
N SER A 12 43.34 45.19 -19.36
CA SER A 12 43.29 44.08 -18.38
C SER A 12 42.00 44.09 -17.57
N ARG A 13 41.53 45.26 -17.11
CA ARG A 13 40.23 45.40 -16.44
C ARG A 13 39.06 45.08 -17.37
N ALA A 14 39.09 45.53 -18.60
CA ALA A 14 38.06 45.25 -19.59
C ALA A 14 37.96 43.74 -19.89
N ARG A 15 39.13 43.03 -20.03
CA ARG A 15 39.19 41.58 -20.17
C ARG A 15 38.62 40.82 -18.96
N PHE A 16 38.91 41.28 -17.74
CA PHE A 16 38.37 40.70 -16.52
C PHE A 16 36.83 40.83 -16.50
N HIS A 17 36.26 41.99 -16.83
CA HIS A 17 34.84 42.16 -16.94
C HIS A 17 34.21 41.34 -18.04
N LEU A 18 34.87 41.21 -19.20
CA LEU A 18 34.41 40.35 -20.29
C LEU A 18 34.36 38.89 -19.85
N ALA A 19 35.40 38.37 -19.20
CA ALA A 19 35.47 37.01 -18.70
C ALA A 19 34.36 36.76 -17.65
N SER A 20 34.21 37.67 -16.70
CA SER A 20 33.14 37.57 -15.67
C SER A 20 31.72 37.61 -16.27
N ASN A 21 31.45 38.50 -17.21
CA ASN A 21 30.17 38.58 -17.89
C ASN A 21 29.88 37.34 -18.73
N ASN A 22 30.89 36.73 -19.38
CA ASN A 22 30.75 35.51 -20.15
C ASN A 22 30.43 34.30 -19.24
N THR A 23 31.08 34.22 -18.07
CA THR A 23 30.74 33.21 -17.05
C THR A 23 29.31 33.33 -16.57
N ASN A 24 28.86 34.55 -16.24
CA ASN A 24 27.48 34.82 -15.81
C ASN A 24 26.45 34.51 -16.92
N LEU A 25 26.79 34.82 -18.19
CA LEU A 25 25.95 34.50 -19.34
C LEU A 25 25.79 32.97 -19.47
N SER A 26 26.89 32.21 -19.41
CA SER A 26 26.89 30.75 -19.46
C SER A 26 26.08 30.13 -18.33
N GLN A 27 26.17 30.70 -17.11
CA GLN A 27 25.39 30.25 -15.97
C GLN A 27 23.88 30.49 -16.17
N SER A 28 23.48 31.66 -16.68
CA SER A 28 22.08 31.98 -17.02
C SER A 28 21.54 31.05 -18.09
N ILE A 29 22.32 30.74 -19.12
CA ILE A 29 21.97 29.76 -20.16
C ILE A 29 21.74 28.37 -19.54
N THR A 30 22.61 27.92 -18.66
CA THR A 30 22.51 26.62 -17.98
C THR A 30 21.27 26.55 -17.10
N ARG A 31 20.94 27.63 -16.36
CA ARG A 31 19.73 27.71 -15.54
C ARG A 31 18.45 27.67 -16.37
N LEU A 32 18.41 28.43 -17.46
CA LEU A 32 17.26 28.40 -18.38
C LEU A 32 17.11 27.06 -19.10
N ALA A 33 18.20 26.45 -19.53
CA ALA A 33 18.18 25.17 -20.21
C ALA A 33 17.73 24.02 -19.26
N SER A 34 18.11 24.08 -17.97
CA SER A 34 17.73 23.10 -16.97
C SER A 34 16.38 23.36 -16.30
N GLY A 35 15.85 24.60 -16.39
CA GLY A 35 14.70 25.06 -15.62
C GLY A 35 14.97 25.20 -14.12
N LYS A 36 16.24 25.11 -13.70
CA LYS A 36 16.63 25.11 -12.29
C LYS A 36 17.51 26.31 -11.95
N ARG A 37 17.20 26.98 -10.84
CA ARG A 37 17.99 28.07 -10.26
C ARG A 37 19.30 27.51 -9.64
N VAL A 38 19.19 26.38 -8.94
CA VAL A 38 20.30 25.67 -8.32
C VAL A 38 20.60 24.42 -9.15
N VAL A 39 21.62 24.50 -10.00
CA VAL A 39 22.02 23.41 -10.91
C VAL A 39 23.11 22.56 -10.25
N SER A 40 24.02 23.17 -9.53
CA SER A 40 25.16 22.51 -8.90
C SER A 40 25.26 22.86 -7.41
N PRO A 41 25.95 22.01 -6.60
CA PRO A 41 26.22 22.33 -5.20
C PRO A 41 27.01 23.64 -5.00
N MET A 42 27.72 24.12 -6.05
CA MET A 42 28.49 25.36 -6.01
C MET A 42 27.57 26.58 -6.04
N ASP A 43 26.35 26.49 -6.59
CA ASP A 43 25.38 27.59 -6.65
C ASP A 43 24.77 27.88 -5.26
N ASP A 44 24.38 26.80 -4.56
CA ASP A 44 23.82 26.84 -3.20
C ASP A 44 23.89 25.44 -2.60
N ALA A 45 24.92 25.18 -1.81
CA ALA A 45 25.15 23.85 -1.21
C ALA A 45 24.05 23.45 -0.21
N GLY A 46 23.51 24.43 0.56
CA GLY A 46 22.45 24.21 1.53
C GLY A 46 21.13 23.88 0.85
N GLY A 47 20.72 24.75 -0.09
CA GLY A 47 19.50 24.57 -0.87
C GLY A 47 19.53 23.29 -1.69
N PHE A 48 20.65 22.95 -2.30
CA PHE A 48 20.83 21.72 -3.06
C PHE A 48 20.66 20.46 -2.18
N ALA A 49 21.27 20.45 -0.99
CA ALA A 49 21.16 19.33 -0.07
C ALA A 49 19.73 19.14 0.44
N VAL A 50 19.02 20.23 0.74
CA VAL A 50 17.60 20.17 1.17
C VAL A 50 16.72 19.69 0.02
N ALA A 51 16.88 20.25 -1.19
CA ALA A 51 16.12 19.82 -2.36
C ALA A 51 16.33 18.34 -2.67
N LEU A 52 17.56 17.85 -2.59
CA LEU A 52 17.88 16.44 -2.79
C LEU A 52 17.19 15.53 -1.76
N LYS A 53 17.17 15.93 -0.48
CA LYS A 53 16.45 15.20 0.58
C LYS A 53 14.95 15.17 0.31
N LEU A 54 14.35 16.30 -0.09
CA LEU A 54 12.93 16.38 -0.42
C LEU A 54 12.59 15.50 -1.63
N ASP A 55 13.37 15.56 -2.70
CA ASP A 55 13.19 14.71 -3.89
C ASP A 55 13.29 13.21 -3.52
N SER A 56 14.25 12.84 -2.67
CA SER A 56 14.38 11.47 -2.17
C SER A 56 13.16 11.06 -1.34
N THR A 57 12.63 11.95 -0.51
CA THR A 57 11.43 11.68 0.30
C THR A 57 10.19 11.54 -0.60
N VAL A 58 10.06 12.36 -1.64
CA VAL A 58 8.98 12.25 -2.65
C VAL A 58 9.01 10.87 -3.32
N LYS A 59 10.19 10.42 -3.78
CA LYS A 59 10.34 9.10 -4.42
C LYS A 59 9.98 7.94 -3.48
N ARG A 60 10.43 8.01 -2.21
CA ARG A 60 10.04 7.01 -1.21
C ARG A 60 8.55 7.05 -0.90
N GLY A 61 7.95 8.25 -0.88
CA GLY A 61 6.51 8.42 -0.75
C GLY A 61 5.72 7.80 -1.91
N GLU A 62 6.22 7.90 -3.13
CA GLU A 62 5.64 7.22 -4.30
C GLU A 62 5.68 5.69 -4.16
N ALA A 63 6.80 5.15 -3.72
CA ALA A 63 6.91 3.71 -3.45
C ALA A 63 5.95 3.26 -2.33
N ALA A 64 5.83 4.05 -1.25
CA ALA A 64 4.87 3.78 -0.19
C ALA A 64 3.42 3.84 -0.68
N MET A 65 3.07 4.77 -1.58
CA MET A 65 1.74 4.81 -2.21
C MET A 65 1.45 3.54 -3.02
N GLN A 66 2.41 3.02 -3.78
CA GLN A 66 2.24 1.76 -4.50
C GLN A 66 2.03 0.58 -3.55
N ASN A 67 2.77 0.54 -2.44
CA ASN A 67 2.55 -0.49 -1.42
C ASN A 67 1.13 -0.42 -0.84
N VAL A 68 0.63 0.80 -0.56
CA VAL A 68 -0.74 1.00 -0.07
C VAL A 68 -1.79 0.52 -1.09
N LEU A 69 -1.60 0.82 -2.37
CA LEU A 69 -2.50 0.33 -3.44
C LEU A 69 -2.49 -1.19 -3.54
N ASN A 70 -1.31 -1.82 -3.42
CA ASN A 70 -1.20 -3.28 -3.40
C ASN A 70 -1.94 -3.87 -2.18
N GLY A 71 -1.84 -3.21 -1.01
CA GLY A 71 -2.59 -3.58 0.19
C GLY A 71 -4.10 -3.49 -0.01
N ILE A 72 -4.59 -2.42 -0.64
CA ILE A 72 -6.01 -2.26 -0.98
C ILE A 72 -6.46 -3.39 -1.91
N SER A 73 -5.70 -3.69 -2.97
CA SER A 73 -6.04 -4.77 -3.90
C SER A 73 -6.08 -6.13 -3.23
N MET A 74 -5.18 -6.40 -2.28
CA MET A 74 -5.20 -7.62 -1.48
C MET A 74 -6.49 -7.72 -0.64
N LEU A 75 -6.89 -6.63 0.02
CA LEU A 75 -8.11 -6.59 0.83
C LEU A 75 -9.39 -6.68 -0.02
N GLU A 76 -9.40 -6.13 -1.23
CA GLU A 76 -10.52 -6.27 -2.17
C GLU A 76 -10.71 -7.73 -2.60
N VAL A 77 -9.62 -8.44 -2.90
CA VAL A 77 -9.68 -9.89 -3.19
C VAL A 77 -10.16 -10.67 -1.97
N GLN A 78 -9.67 -10.32 -0.77
CA GLN A 78 -10.11 -10.94 0.48
C GLN A 78 -11.62 -10.73 0.71
N ASP A 79 -12.15 -9.53 0.51
CA ASP A 79 -13.58 -9.26 0.63
C ASP A 79 -14.43 -10.02 -0.38
N GLY A 80 -13.95 -10.12 -1.62
CA GLY A 80 -14.61 -10.92 -2.66
C GLY A 80 -14.75 -12.40 -2.28
N ILE A 81 -13.71 -12.98 -1.67
CA ILE A 81 -13.73 -14.35 -1.18
C ILE A 81 -14.68 -14.49 0.01
N LEU A 82 -14.63 -13.56 0.99
CA LEU A 82 -15.53 -13.55 2.13
C LEU A 82 -17.01 -13.43 1.69
N SER A 83 -17.29 -12.62 0.66
CA SER A 83 -18.62 -12.53 0.05
C SER A 83 -19.08 -13.85 -0.52
N SER A 84 -18.23 -14.50 -1.30
CA SER A 84 -18.52 -15.83 -1.89
C SER A 84 -18.72 -16.91 -0.82
N MET A 85 -17.96 -16.86 0.29
CA MET A 85 -18.20 -17.76 1.44
C MET A 85 -19.55 -17.48 2.10
N GLY A 86 -19.98 -16.22 2.20
CA GLY A 86 -21.30 -15.86 2.68
C GLY A 86 -22.42 -16.44 1.83
N GLU A 87 -22.27 -16.42 0.50
CA GLU A 87 -23.23 -17.05 -0.42
C GLU A 87 -23.31 -18.56 -0.22
N ILE A 88 -22.17 -19.22 -0.01
CA ILE A 88 -22.13 -20.65 0.28
C ILE A 88 -22.87 -20.95 1.58
N VAL A 89 -22.60 -20.21 2.66
CA VAL A 89 -23.29 -20.43 3.95
C VAL A 89 -24.80 -20.14 3.84
N ASN A 90 -25.23 -19.15 3.05
CA ASN A 90 -26.64 -18.91 2.74
C ASN A 90 -27.25 -20.11 2.02
N ARG A 91 -26.57 -20.69 1.02
CA ARG A 91 -27.03 -21.91 0.33
C ARG A 91 -27.16 -23.07 1.30
N MET A 92 -26.20 -23.23 2.23
CA MET A 92 -26.26 -24.24 3.28
C MET A 92 -27.50 -24.04 4.17
N ALA A 93 -27.90 -22.80 4.47
CA ALA A 93 -29.10 -22.50 5.25
C ALA A 93 -30.39 -22.82 4.47
N GLU A 94 -30.41 -22.57 3.16
CA GLU A 94 -31.52 -22.98 2.29
C GLU A 94 -31.68 -24.51 2.28
N LEU A 95 -30.59 -25.24 2.08
CA LEU A 95 -30.60 -26.70 2.11
C LEU A 95 -31.13 -27.23 3.45
N LYS A 96 -30.74 -26.58 4.56
CA LYS A 96 -31.27 -26.94 5.88
C LYS A 96 -32.80 -26.75 5.98
N SER A 97 -33.31 -25.67 5.41
CA SER A 97 -34.76 -25.44 5.37
C SER A 97 -35.47 -26.47 4.52
N LEU A 98 -34.91 -26.84 3.35
CA LEU A 98 -35.46 -27.87 2.47
C LEU A 98 -35.40 -29.27 3.09
N TYR A 99 -34.37 -29.57 3.87
CA TYR A 99 -34.19 -30.84 4.58
C TYR A 99 -35.32 -31.10 5.59
N HIS A 100 -35.86 -30.04 6.19
CA HIS A 100 -36.95 -30.15 7.18
C HIS A 100 -38.37 -30.27 6.57
N ASP A 101 -38.49 -30.22 5.25
CA ASP A 101 -39.78 -30.39 4.59
C ASP A 101 -40.32 -31.80 4.84
N VAL A 102 -41.57 -31.86 5.32
CA VAL A 102 -42.30 -33.09 5.66
C VAL A 102 -42.58 -33.96 4.42
N MET A 103 -42.61 -33.32 3.24
CA MET A 103 -42.92 -34.00 1.98
C MET A 103 -41.69 -34.72 1.38
N LYS A 104 -40.52 -34.63 1.99
CA LYS A 104 -39.26 -35.17 1.47
C LYS A 104 -39.02 -36.57 2.01
N SER A 105 -38.63 -37.48 1.08
CA SER A 105 -38.19 -38.82 1.39
C SER A 105 -36.79 -38.83 2.04
N ASN A 106 -36.34 -39.97 2.58
CA ASN A 106 -34.99 -40.09 3.10
C ASN A 106 -33.94 -39.98 1.99
N ASP A 107 -34.22 -40.42 0.79
CA ASP A 107 -33.31 -40.33 -0.37
C ASP A 107 -33.17 -38.87 -0.82
N ASP A 108 -34.25 -38.08 -0.81
CA ASP A 108 -34.19 -36.65 -1.08
C ASP A 108 -33.34 -35.90 -0.04
N ARG A 109 -33.48 -36.28 1.23
CA ARG A 109 -32.67 -35.69 2.32
C ARG A 109 -31.20 -36.03 2.21
N GLU A 110 -30.85 -37.25 1.74
CA GLU A 110 -29.45 -37.60 1.51
C GLU A 110 -28.86 -36.85 0.32
N ALA A 111 -29.64 -36.58 -0.73
CA ALA A 111 -29.21 -35.72 -1.82
C ALA A 111 -28.83 -34.30 -1.33
N TYR A 112 -29.63 -33.72 -0.42
CA TYR A 112 -29.29 -32.43 0.20
C TYR A 112 -28.03 -32.52 1.10
N ASN A 113 -27.82 -33.67 1.79
CA ASN A 113 -26.62 -33.89 2.57
C ASN A 113 -25.36 -33.94 1.69
N VAL A 114 -25.44 -34.54 0.51
CA VAL A 114 -24.32 -34.61 -0.44
C VAL A 114 -23.93 -33.18 -0.88
N GLU A 115 -24.91 -32.38 -1.34
CA GLU A 115 -24.64 -30.96 -1.71
C GLU A 115 -24.05 -30.20 -0.53
N PHE A 116 -24.57 -30.40 0.66
CA PHE A 116 -24.09 -29.71 1.85
C PHE A 116 -22.64 -30.06 2.19
N ARG A 117 -22.23 -31.32 2.03
CA ARG A 117 -20.84 -31.76 2.21
C ARG A 117 -19.90 -31.14 1.20
N ASP A 118 -20.31 -31.08 -0.06
CA ASP A 118 -19.52 -30.42 -1.12
C ASP A 118 -19.32 -28.92 -0.81
N LEU A 119 -20.34 -28.25 -0.29
CA LEU A 119 -20.25 -26.85 0.15
C LEU A 119 -19.30 -26.67 1.35
N GLN A 120 -19.26 -27.62 2.28
CA GLN A 120 -18.29 -27.60 3.40
C GLN A 120 -16.84 -27.68 2.89
N VAL A 121 -16.58 -28.55 1.92
CA VAL A 121 -15.26 -28.67 1.29
C VAL A 121 -14.89 -27.38 0.55
N GLN A 122 -15.82 -26.81 -0.19
CA GLN A 122 -15.58 -25.53 -0.89
C GLN A 122 -15.25 -24.38 0.10
N LEU A 123 -15.91 -24.31 1.25
CA LEU A 123 -15.55 -23.33 2.29
C LEU A 123 -14.13 -23.52 2.79
N TYR A 124 -13.73 -24.78 3.00
CA TYR A 124 -12.38 -25.11 3.43
C TYR A 124 -11.34 -24.72 2.37
N GLU A 125 -11.54 -25.09 1.11
CA GLU A 125 -10.63 -24.77 0.01
C GLU A 125 -10.46 -23.25 -0.17
N LYS A 126 -11.55 -22.48 -0.06
CA LYS A 126 -11.50 -21.01 -0.15
C LYS A 126 -10.65 -20.36 0.94
N SER A 127 -10.53 -21.00 2.12
CA SER A 127 -9.70 -20.51 3.22
C SER A 127 -8.19 -20.56 2.93
N PHE A 128 -7.76 -21.30 1.90
CA PHE A 128 -6.34 -21.45 1.51
C PHE A 128 -5.92 -20.60 0.32
N ILE A 129 -6.81 -19.78 -0.20
CA ILE A 129 -6.49 -18.91 -1.35
C ILE A 129 -5.39 -17.92 -0.96
N LYS A 130 -4.46 -17.74 -1.90
CA LYS A 130 -3.30 -16.86 -1.74
C LYS A 130 -3.35 -15.72 -2.74
N PHE A 131 -2.90 -14.56 -2.34
CA PHE A 131 -2.65 -13.41 -3.20
C PHE A 131 -1.14 -13.25 -3.37
N ASN A 132 -0.65 -13.38 -4.59
CA ASN A 132 0.79 -13.28 -4.89
C ASN A 132 1.69 -14.13 -3.94
N GLY A 133 1.25 -15.36 -3.62
CA GLY A 133 1.97 -16.27 -2.73
C GLY A 133 1.75 -16.03 -1.23
N VAL A 134 1.15 -14.91 -0.83
CA VAL A 134 0.81 -14.60 0.56
C VAL A 134 -0.59 -15.13 0.87
N SER A 135 -0.76 -15.82 1.99
CA SER A 135 -2.07 -16.29 2.44
C SER A 135 -2.95 -15.11 2.82
N LEU A 136 -4.16 -15.05 2.25
CA LEU A 136 -5.15 -14.01 2.56
C LEU A 136 -5.77 -14.20 3.94
N PHE A 137 -5.86 -15.44 4.40
CA PHE A 137 -6.51 -15.82 5.65
C PHE A 137 -5.50 -16.38 6.64
N ALA A 138 -5.75 -16.15 7.92
CA ALA A 138 -5.02 -16.79 9.00
C ALA A 138 -5.40 -18.26 9.07
N ARG A 139 -4.44 -19.15 9.28
CA ARG A 139 -4.71 -20.58 9.36
C ARG A 139 -5.28 -20.99 10.70
N TYR A 140 -4.63 -20.62 11.76
CA TYR A 140 -4.96 -20.87 13.18
C TYR A 140 -4.04 -19.98 14.02
N THR A 141 -4.17 -20.03 15.33
CA THR A 141 -3.20 -19.42 16.25
C THR A 141 -1.76 -19.88 16.01
N GLU A 142 -0.82 -19.07 16.39
CA GLU A 142 0.63 -19.22 16.15
C GLU A 142 1.20 -20.59 16.52
N ASP A 143 0.58 -21.31 17.46
CA ASP A 143 1.01 -22.64 17.92
C ASP A 143 0.51 -23.82 17.05
N GLY A 144 -0.33 -23.58 16.06
CA GLY A 144 -0.83 -24.63 15.15
C GLY A 144 -1.62 -25.77 15.82
N THR A 145 -1.80 -25.73 17.12
CA THR A 145 -2.34 -26.82 17.93
C THR A 145 -3.68 -26.51 18.57
N THR A 146 -4.04 -25.23 18.76
CA THR A 146 -5.30 -24.85 19.40
C THR A 146 -6.18 -24.06 18.45
N GLU A 147 -7.31 -24.61 18.10
CA GLU A 147 -8.36 -23.90 17.40
C GLU A 147 -9.04 -22.96 18.36
N SER A 148 -8.81 -21.67 18.19
CA SER A 148 -9.56 -20.68 18.96
C SER A 148 -10.90 -20.44 18.30
N LEU A 149 -11.94 -20.47 19.09
CA LEU A 149 -13.25 -19.96 18.74
C LEU A 149 -13.13 -18.47 18.39
N PHE A 150 -13.93 -18.03 17.43
CA PHE A 150 -14.01 -16.63 17.07
C PHE A 150 -14.65 -15.83 18.21
N ASP A 151 -13.89 -14.96 18.84
CA ASP A 151 -14.33 -14.12 19.95
C ASP A 151 -15.00 -12.80 19.49
N GLY A 152 -15.28 -12.68 18.20
CA GLY A 152 -15.85 -11.48 17.58
C GLY A 152 -14.82 -10.46 17.09
N THR A 153 -13.53 -10.77 17.21
CA THR A 153 -12.44 -9.91 16.73
C THR A 153 -11.33 -10.73 16.09
N SER A 154 -10.74 -10.24 14.99
CA SER A 154 -9.55 -10.87 14.35
C SER A 154 -8.27 -10.55 15.09
N ARG A 155 -8.31 -10.28 16.38
CA ARG A 155 -7.17 -9.77 17.17
C ARG A 155 -5.98 -10.69 17.31
N GLN A 156 -5.95 -11.80 16.63
CA GLN A 156 -4.82 -12.70 16.73
C GLN A 156 -3.72 -12.25 15.78
N ASP A 157 -2.47 -12.43 16.20
CA ASP A 157 -1.20 -11.91 15.67
C ASP A 157 -0.87 -12.22 14.19
N ASN A 158 -1.89 -12.38 13.36
CA ASN A 158 -1.79 -12.66 11.95
C ASN A 158 -1.87 -11.39 11.09
N THR A 159 -1.18 -10.33 11.51
CA THR A 159 -1.15 -9.09 10.76
C THR A 159 0.01 -9.06 9.78
N LEU A 160 -0.23 -8.45 8.64
CA LEU A 160 0.79 -8.07 7.68
C LEU A 160 1.10 -6.58 7.86
N ASN A 161 2.33 -6.26 8.16
CA ASN A 161 2.76 -4.89 8.33
C ASN A 161 3.00 -4.24 6.97
N LEU A 162 2.20 -3.23 6.65
CA LEU A 162 2.34 -2.43 5.45
C LEU A 162 2.98 -1.08 5.82
N TYR A 163 4.12 -0.77 5.22
CA TYR A 163 4.79 0.51 5.43
C TYR A 163 4.12 1.59 4.58
N ALA A 164 3.35 2.45 5.25
CA ALA A 164 2.55 3.53 4.64
C ALA A 164 3.20 4.91 4.82
N SER A 165 4.53 4.98 4.94
CA SER A 165 5.26 6.24 5.08
C SER A 165 6.58 6.23 4.31
N PRO A 166 7.11 7.42 3.93
CA PRO A 166 8.42 7.54 3.29
C PRO A 166 9.59 7.14 4.20
N GLU A 167 9.36 7.00 5.51
CA GLU A 167 10.37 6.68 6.54
C GLU A 167 10.56 5.17 6.71
N GLY A 168 9.76 4.35 6.03
CA GLY A 168 9.85 2.90 6.08
C GLY A 168 9.50 2.34 7.47
N GLU A 169 10.38 1.52 8.03
CA GLU A 169 10.15 0.83 9.31
C GLU A 169 10.00 1.76 10.53
N THR A 170 10.54 2.97 10.46
CA THR A 170 10.45 3.96 11.55
C THR A 170 9.23 4.86 11.43
N GLY A 171 8.46 4.75 10.35
CA GLY A 171 7.32 5.58 10.06
C GLY A 171 5.98 4.95 10.39
N VAL A 172 4.93 5.42 9.72
CA VAL A 172 3.57 4.89 9.89
C VAL A 172 3.46 3.50 9.26
N ILE A 173 3.12 2.53 10.10
CA ILE A 173 2.83 1.16 9.70
C ILE A 173 1.33 0.95 9.81
N VAL A 174 0.72 0.41 8.78
CA VAL A 174 -0.66 -0.06 8.78
C VAL A 174 -0.65 -1.58 8.85
N SER A 175 -1.19 -2.12 9.94
CA SER A 175 -1.32 -3.56 10.11
C SER A 175 -2.57 -4.05 9.41
N LEU A 176 -2.41 -4.91 8.40
CA LEU A 176 -3.50 -5.56 7.68
C LEU A 176 -3.85 -6.87 8.37
N ASN A 177 -5.11 -7.03 8.77
CA ASN A 177 -5.57 -8.26 9.37
C ASN A 177 -5.79 -9.34 8.31
N ARG A 178 -5.15 -10.49 8.48
CA ARG A 178 -5.54 -11.70 7.78
C ARG A 178 -6.73 -12.29 8.54
N SER A 179 -7.92 -12.20 7.94
CA SER A 179 -9.16 -12.66 8.57
C SER A 179 -9.07 -14.14 8.99
N SER A 180 -9.43 -14.44 10.24
CA SER A 180 -9.46 -15.81 10.78
C SER A 180 -10.75 -16.53 10.36
N VAL A 181 -10.86 -16.87 9.06
CA VAL A 181 -12.08 -17.44 8.48
C VAL A 181 -12.42 -18.79 9.07
N LEU A 182 -11.43 -19.66 9.28
CA LEU A 182 -11.68 -20.99 9.86
C LEU A 182 -12.23 -20.89 11.28
N SER A 183 -11.72 -19.94 12.09
CA SER A 183 -12.29 -19.65 13.42
C SER A 183 -13.71 -19.08 13.32
N ALA A 184 -13.99 -18.20 12.37
CA ALA A 184 -15.31 -17.62 12.16
C ALA A 184 -16.36 -18.65 11.73
N LEU A 185 -15.93 -19.70 11.05
CA LEU A 185 -16.76 -20.86 10.64
C LEU A 185 -16.76 -22.00 11.69
N THR A 186 -16.05 -21.83 12.81
CA THR A 186 -16.05 -22.75 13.93
C THR A 186 -16.92 -22.17 15.06
N ILE A 187 -18.02 -22.81 15.37
CA ILE A 187 -19.07 -22.27 16.23
C ILE A 187 -19.28 -23.18 17.41
N ASN A 188 -19.31 -22.60 18.61
CA ASN A 188 -19.75 -23.30 19.81
C ASN A 188 -21.29 -23.32 19.84
N ALA A 189 -21.86 -24.51 19.70
CA ALA A 189 -23.31 -24.72 19.65
C ALA A 189 -23.97 -24.85 21.02
N SER A 190 -23.19 -24.94 22.09
CA SER A 190 -23.70 -25.03 23.47
C SER A 190 -24.15 -23.71 24.06
N SER A 191 -23.90 -22.57 23.37
CA SER A 191 -24.40 -21.28 23.83
C SER A 191 -25.93 -21.25 23.79
N SER A 192 -26.56 -20.66 24.79
CA SER A 192 -28.01 -20.56 24.97
C SER A 192 -28.76 -19.97 23.77
N ASP A 193 -28.07 -19.17 22.95
CA ASP A 193 -28.63 -18.53 21.76
C ASP A 193 -28.73 -19.47 20.54
N LEU A 194 -28.08 -20.61 20.58
CA LEU A 194 -28.02 -21.60 19.51
C LEU A 194 -28.80 -22.89 19.85
N ALA A 195 -29.42 -22.93 21.02
CA ALA A 195 -30.18 -24.08 21.54
C ALA A 195 -31.39 -24.38 20.65
N SER A 196 -31.17 -25.15 19.60
CA SER A 196 -32.22 -25.86 18.93
C SER A 196 -32.29 -27.29 19.47
N SER A 197 -33.48 -27.75 19.79
CA SER A 197 -33.83 -29.01 20.43
C SER A 197 -33.44 -30.30 19.64
N THR A 198 -32.67 -30.16 18.58
CA THR A 198 -32.32 -31.26 17.64
C THR A 198 -30.84 -31.66 17.67
N TYR A 199 -30.11 -31.22 18.68
CA TYR A 199 -28.70 -31.57 18.80
C TYR A 199 -28.53 -33.00 19.30
N SER A 200 -28.06 -33.89 18.43
CA SER A 200 -27.62 -35.23 18.83
C SER A 200 -26.11 -35.22 19.07
N SER A 201 -25.68 -35.62 20.23
CA SER A 201 -24.27 -35.73 20.62
C SER A 201 -23.43 -36.66 19.72
N ALA A 202 -24.05 -37.36 18.78
CA ALA A 202 -23.40 -38.27 17.86
C ALA A 202 -22.71 -37.62 16.65
N ASN A 203 -23.00 -36.33 16.36
CA ASN A 203 -22.52 -35.63 15.17
C ASN A 203 -21.84 -34.32 15.51
N GLN A 204 -20.93 -34.35 16.44
CA GLN A 204 -20.22 -33.16 16.94
C GLN A 204 -19.01 -32.79 16.09
N GLY A 205 -18.56 -31.52 16.16
CA GLY A 205 -17.40 -31.05 15.43
C GLY A 205 -16.14 -31.88 15.67
N LEU A 206 -15.37 -32.12 14.65
CA LEU A 206 -14.16 -32.96 14.68
C LEU A 206 -12.91 -32.07 14.57
N ASN A 207 -11.83 -32.45 15.26
CA ASN A 207 -10.53 -31.81 15.05
C ASN A 207 -9.92 -32.23 13.69
N THR A 208 -8.77 -31.68 13.32
CA THR A 208 -8.03 -32.04 12.09
C THR A 208 -7.70 -33.54 11.97
N SER A 209 -7.78 -34.29 13.06
CA SER A 209 -7.55 -35.73 13.12
C SER A 209 -8.85 -36.52 13.14
N GLY A 210 -10.01 -35.91 12.91
CA GLY A 210 -11.30 -36.58 12.93
C GLY A 210 -11.84 -36.92 14.32
N THR A 211 -11.27 -36.38 15.38
CA THR A 211 -11.69 -36.58 16.76
C THR A 211 -12.64 -35.48 17.22
N LEU A 212 -13.69 -35.85 17.93
CA LEU A 212 -14.62 -34.94 18.58
C LEU A 212 -13.88 -34.00 19.54
N ILE A 213 -14.07 -32.69 19.37
CA ILE A 213 -13.61 -31.72 20.36
C ILE A 213 -14.77 -31.47 21.32
N THR A 214 -14.66 -32.03 22.49
CA THR A 214 -15.48 -31.66 23.64
C THR A 214 -14.60 -30.93 24.60
N ASP A 215 -14.77 -29.60 24.70
CA ASP A 215 -14.21 -28.83 25.79
C ASP A 215 -15.27 -28.79 26.90
N GLY A 216 -15.15 -29.69 27.83
CA GLY A 216 -16.07 -29.81 28.95
C GLY A 216 -17.51 -30.15 28.55
N SER A 217 -18.40 -29.18 28.48
CA SER A 217 -19.81 -29.33 28.10
C SER A 217 -20.13 -28.78 26.71
N ASP A 218 -19.16 -28.24 26.00
CA ASP A 218 -19.37 -27.47 24.80
C ASP A 218 -19.25 -28.30 23.54
N THR A 219 -20.17 -28.10 22.61
CA THR A 219 -20.19 -28.76 21.30
C THR A 219 -19.70 -27.78 20.24
N ILE A 220 -18.55 -28.06 19.68
CA ILE A 220 -17.91 -27.21 18.65
C ILE A 220 -18.21 -27.73 17.25
N ILE A 221 -18.77 -26.90 16.41
CA ILE A 221 -19.12 -27.21 15.01
C ILE A 221 -18.19 -26.48 14.07
N ARG A 222 -17.59 -27.21 13.13
CA ARG A 222 -16.81 -26.66 12.02
C ARG A 222 -17.61 -26.76 10.73
N LEU A 223 -17.96 -25.63 10.16
CA LEU A 223 -18.64 -25.55 8.87
C LEU A 223 -17.68 -25.80 7.69
N ALA A 224 -16.41 -25.45 7.83
CA ALA A 224 -15.39 -25.70 6.82
C ALA A 224 -14.62 -27.00 7.15
N ASN A 225 -14.66 -28.00 6.28
CA ASN A 225 -14.02 -29.31 6.51
C ASN A 225 -13.23 -29.78 5.28
N ALA A 226 -12.03 -30.37 5.53
CA ALA A 226 -11.08 -30.82 4.51
C ALA A 226 -11.40 -32.21 3.89
N SER A 227 -12.36 -32.96 4.42
CA SER A 227 -12.51 -34.37 4.08
C SER A 227 -13.15 -34.60 2.71
N THR A 228 -12.30 -34.72 1.70
CA THR A 228 -12.66 -35.32 0.40
C THR A 228 -12.33 -36.82 0.32
N ASP A 229 -11.42 -37.29 1.17
CA ASP A 229 -10.96 -38.67 1.12
C ASP A 229 -11.65 -39.54 2.19
N GLY A 230 -12.29 -40.60 1.74
CA GLY A 230 -13.01 -41.67 2.40
C GLY A 230 -12.42 -42.28 3.67
N VAL A 231 -11.69 -41.54 4.47
CA VAL A 231 -11.25 -41.94 5.79
C VAL A 231 -12.28 -41.46 6.80
N GLY A 232 -13.28 -42.28 6.99
CA GLY A 232 -14.29 -42.14 8.03
C GLY A 232 -15.43 -41.18 7.68
N GLN A 233 -16.59 -41.74 7.31
CA GLN A 233 -17.87 -41.03 7.14
C GLN A 233 -18.31 -40.23 8.39
N ASN A 234 -17.50 -40.21 9.45
CA ASN A 234 -17.74 -39.56 10.72
C ASN A 234 -17.15 -38.15 10.82
N SER A 235 -16.42 -37.69 9.80
CA SER A 235 -15.73 -36.35 9.83
C SER A 235 -16.59 -35.22 9.30
N VAL A 236 -17.69 -35.51 8.63
CA VAL A 236 -18.53 -34.51 7.97
C VAL A 236 -19.83 -34.37 8.75
N ILE A 237 -20.16 -33.16 9.14
CA ILE A 237 -21.41 -32.84 9.84
C ILE A 237 -22.57 -33.03 8.87
N SER A 238 -23.56 -33.85 9.23
CA SER A 238 -24.78 -33.97 8.44
C SER A 238 -25.70 -32.79 8.63
N LEU A 239 -26.45 -32.44 7.58
CA LEU A 239 -27.45 -31.37 7.61
C LEU A 239 -28.51 -31.60 8.70
N GLY A 240 -28.83 -32.88 9.02
CA GLY A 240 -29.75 -33.25 10.10
C GLY A 240 -29.32 -32.80 11.48
N ALA A 241 -28.00 -32.83 11.74
CA ALA A 241 -27.43 -32.53 13.05
C ALA A 241 -27.19 -31.04 13.32
N MET A 242 -27.42 -30.19 12.33
CA MET A 242 -27.11 -28.74 12.41
C MET A 242 -28.38 -27.91 12.63
N SER A 243 -28.28 -26.85 13.42
CA SER A 243 -29.35 -25.87 13.56
C SER A 243 -29.17 -24.69 12.58
N VAL A 244 -30.28 -24.03 12.21
CA VAL A 244 -30.25 -22.78 11.42
C VAL A 244 -29.51 -21.67 12.18
N GLY A 245 -29.59 -21.70 13.53
CA GLY A 245 -28.89 -20.74 14.38
C GLY A 245 -27.37 -20.76 14.21
N VAL A 246 -26.77 -21.95 14.02
CA VAL A 246 -25.33 -22.11 13.73
C VAL A 246 -24.97 -21.42 12.40
N LEU A 247 -25.75 -21.65 11.36
CA LEU A 247 -25.52 -21.03 10.04
C LEU A 247 -25.70 -19.50 10.09
N SER A 248 -26.71 -19.03 10.82
CA SER A 248 -26.91 -17.58 11.06
C SER A 248 -25.72 -16.97 11.82
N LYS A 249 -25.17 -17.68 12.80
CA LYS A 249 -23.98 -17.21 13.54
C LYS A 249 -22.75 -17.17 12.65
N ALA A 250 -22.56 -18.17 11.78
CA ALA A 250 -21.48 -18.16 10.79
C ALA A 250 -21.58 -16.95 9.85
N LEU A 251 -22.77 -16.65 9.35
CA LEU A 251 -23.01 -15.46 8.53
C LEU A 251 -22.70 -14.17 9.28
N GLN A 252 -23.10 -14.07 10.55
CA GLN A 252 -22.77 -12.92 11.39
C GLN A 252 -21.27 -12.77 11.57
N ASN A 253 -20.55 -13.86 11.81
CA ASN A 253 -19.09 -13.86 11.94
C ASN A 253 -18.42 -13.42 10.63
N LEU A 254 -18.86 -13.95 9.49
CA LEU A 254 -18.37 -13.51 8.17
C LEU A 254 -18.64 -12.03 7.91
N ALA A 255 -19.82 -11.54 8.29
CA ALA A 255 -20.16 -10.11 8.18
C ALA A 255 -19.23 -9.24 9.04
N THR A 256 -18.87 -9.70 10.25
CA THR A 256 -17.90 -9.02 11.12
C THR A 256 -16.53 -8.96 10.47
N LEU A 257 -16.03 -10.07 9.91
CA LEU A 257 -14.74 -10.10 9.19
C LEU A 257 -14.74 -9.14 7.98
N ARG A 258 -15.85 -9.08 7.25
CA ARG A 258 -15.99 -8.12 6.14
C ARG A 258 -16.01 -6.67 6.61
N ALA A 259 -16.63 -6.39 7.74
CA ALA A 259 -16.62 -5.04 8.33
C ALA A 259 -15.20 -4.62 8.75
N GLU A 260 -14.43 -5.52 9.37
CA GLU A 260 -13.02 -5.28 9.72
C GLU A 260 -12.15 -5.06 8.47
N ASN A 261 -12.37 -5.86 7.43
CA ASN A 261 -11.71 -5.69 6.16
C ASN A 261 -12.01 -4.33 5.52
N GLY A 262 -13.29 -3.92 5.53
CA GLY A 262 -13.73 -2.60 5.08
C GLY A 262 -13.10 -1.45 5.87
N ALA A 263 -12.97 -1.59 7.18
CA ALA A 263 -12.30 -0.62 8.04
C ALA A 263 -10.80 -0.50 7.67
N SER A 264 -10.13 -1.62 7.46
CA SER A 264 -8.73 -1.65 7.01
C SER A 264 -8.54 -1.00 5.64
N MET A 265 -9.43 -1.27 4.67
CA MET A 265 -9.44 -0.60 3.36
C MET A 265 -9.63 0.92 3.49
N SER A 266 -10.53 1.36 4.36
CA SER A 266 -10.75 2.79 4.62
C SER A 266 -9.50 3.44 5.20
N GLN A 267 -8.84 2.80 6.15
CA GLN A 267 -7.58 3.28 6.73
C GLN A 267 -6.48 3.42 5.66
N LEU A 268 -6.36 2.44 4.77
CA LEU A 268 -5.39 2.51 3.66
C LEU A 268 -5.70 3.63 2.68
N ARG A 269 -6.98 3.89 2.36
CA ARG A 269 -7.38 5.02 1.51
C ARG A 269 -6.98 6.36 2.14
N TYR A 270 -7.22 6.54 3.44
CA TYR A 270 -6.75 7.75 4.15
C TYR A 270 -5.22 7.87 4.14
N ALA A 271 -4.49 6.77 4.31
CA ALA A 271 -3.03 6.77 4.22
C ALA A 271 -2.55 7.17 2.81
N HIS A 272 -3.17 6.63 1.75
CA HIS A 272 -2.90 6.98 0.37
C HIS A 272 -3.12 8.47 0.11
N ASP A 273 -4.26 9.02 0.55
CA ASP A 273 -4.60 10.44 0.35
C ASP A 273 -3.62 11.35 1.08
N ASN A 274 -3.22 10.97 2.31
CA ASN A 274 -2.21 11.72 3.07
C ASN A 274 -0.85 11.71 2.35
N LEU A 275 -0.40 10.55 1.87
CA LEU A 275 0.83 10.43 1.09
C LEU A 275 0.78 11.26 -0.19
N SER A 276 -0.34 11.28 -0.90
CA SER A 276 -0.55 12.07 -2.12
C SER A 276 -0.43 13.57 -1.84
N ARG A 277 -1.08 14.05 -0.78
CA ARG A 277 -0.96 15.46 -0.34
C ARG A 277 0.46 15.81 0.11
N SER A 278 1.08 14.92 0.89
CA SER A 278 2.46 15.10 1.36
C SER A 278 3.44 15.16 0.18
N LYS A 279 3.31 14.26 -0.81
CA LYS A 279 4.07 14.28 -2.06
C LYS A 279 3.97 15.63 -2.76
N THR A 280 2.75 16.12 -2.95
CA THR A 280 2.51 17.41 -3.62
C THR A 280 3.17 18.57 -2.87
N ASN A 281 3.03 18.60 -1.55
CA ASN A 281 3.63 19.65 -0.72
C ASN A 281 5.16 19.60 -0.72
N LEU A 282 5.74 18.40 -0.63
CA LEU A 282 7.19 18.21 -0.67
C LEU A 282 7.77 18.56 -2.05
N ALA A 283 7.09 18.16 -3.14
CA ALA A 283 7.48 18.53 -4.50
C ALA A 283 7.42 20.04 -4.71
N ALA A 284 6.36 20.70 -4.24
CA ALA A 284 6.26 22.15 -4.28
C ALA A 284 7.36 22.84 -3.44
N GLY A 285 7.69 22.27 -2.27
CA GLY A 285 8.81 22.74 -1.44
C GLY A 285 10.16 22.61 -2.15
N ALA A 286 10.43 21.48 -2.78
CA ALA A 286 11.64 21.26 -3.58
C ALA A 286 11.72 22.21 -4.78
N GLY A 287 10.59 22.44 -5.47
CA GLY A 287 10.50 23.38 -6.58
C GLY A 287 10.83 24.81 -6.16
N ARG A 288 10.29 25.31 -5.04
CA ARG A 288 10.62 26.66 -4.52
C ARG A 288 12.11 26.87 -4.26
N ILE A 289 12.82 25.82 -3.89
CA ILE A 289 14.25 25.88 -3.63
C ILE A 289 15.02 25.84 -4.96
N ARG A 290 14.63 24.97 -5.87
CA ARG A 290 15.45 24.60 -7.03
C ARG A 290 15.03 25.24 -8.34
N ASP A 291 13.75 25.53 -8.54
CA ASP A 291 13.24 25.97 -9.84
C ASP A 291 13.57 27.43 -10.10
N VAL A 292 13.77 27.77 -11.37
CA VAL A 292 14.10 29.12 -11.81
C VAL A 292 12.84 29.89 -12.20
N ASP A 293 12.79 31.18 -11.82
CA ASP A 293 11.85 32.13 -12.43
C ASP A 293 12.36 32.48 -13.83
N ILE A 294 11.68 31.92 -14.84
CA ILE A 294 12.03 32.09 -16.26
C ILE A 294 12.03 33.57 -16.64
N ALA A 295 11.06 34.39 -16.16
CA ALA A 295 10.95 35.78 -16.53
C ALA A 295 12.12 36.62 -15.96
N ALA A 296 12.47 36.36 -14.70
CA ALA A 296 13.62 37.02 -14.07
C ALA A 296 14.94 36.57 -14.73
N GLU A 297 15.09 35.28 -15.05
CA GLU A 297 16.33 34.77 -15.60
C GLU A 297 16.53 35.16 -17.10
N THR A 298 15.48 35.25 -17.90
CA THR A 298 15.55 35.78 -19.28
C THR A 298 15.97 37.24 -19.30
N THR A 299 15.49 38.04 -18.33
CA THR A 299 15.95 39.44 -18.15
C THR A 299 17.44 39.47 -17.82
N ARG A 300 17.93 38.59 -16.92
CA ARG A 300 19.35 38.45 -16.60
C ARG A 300 20.18 38.02 -17.82
N LEU A 301 19.70 37.02 -18.57
CA LEU A 301 20.34 36.57 -19.79
C LEU A 301 20.52 37.73 -20.78
N SER A 302 19.45 38.52 -21.05
CA SER A 302 19.49 39.65 -21.94
C SER A 302 20.50 40.71 -21.47
N LYS A 303 20.49 40.99 -20.15
CA LYS A 303 21.47 41.92 -19.52
C LYS A 303 22.91 41.43 -19.74
N TYR A 304 23.20 40.17 -19.44
CA TYR A 304 24.56 39.63 -19.59
C TYR A 304 24.98 39.56 -21.05
N ASN A 305 24.07 39.30 -21.98
CA ASN A 305 24.37 39.33 -23.43
C ASN A 305 24.80 40.71 -23.88
N ILE A 306 24.06 41.76 -23.45
CA ILE A 306 24.44 43.16 -23.72
C ILE A 306 25.79 43.51 -23.07
N LEU A 307 26.01 43.10 -21.80
CA LEU A 307 27.26 43.34 -21.11
C LEU A 307 28.46 42.65 -21.75
N VAL A 308 28.30 41.43 -22.28
CA VAL A 308 29.35 40.73 -23.03
C VAL A 308 29.72 41.50 -24.30
N GLN A 309 28.70 41.93 -25.08
CA GLN A 309 28.94 42.73 -26.28
C GLN A 309 29.60 44.07 -25.97
N ALA A 310 29.11 44.78 -24.93
CA ALA A 310 29.69 46.04 -24.50
C ALA A 310 31.16 45.87 -23.99
N SER A 311 31.40 44.82 -23.18
CA SER A 311 32.73 44.51 -22.66
C SER A 311 33.72 44.15 -23.79
N ALA A 312 33.27 43.43 -24.82
CA ALA A 312 34.07 43.13 -26.00
C ALA A 312 34.46 44.39 -26.77
N ALA A 313 33.49 45.31 -26.99
CA ALA A 313 33.77 46.59 -27.63
C ALA A 313 34.72 47.44 -26.81
N MET A 314 34.59 47.45 -25.47
CA MET A 314 35.53 48.17 -24.58
C MET A 314 36.94 47.58 -24.59
N VAL A 315 37.12 46.27 -24.69
CA VAL A 315 38.41 45.61 -24.86
C VAL A 315 39.06 46.08 -26.18
N ALA A 316 38.30 46.08 -27.28
CA ALA A 316 38.75 46.58 -28.57
C ALA A 316 39.22 48.03 -28.51
N GLN A 317 38.39 48.90 -27.87
CA GLN A 317 38.71 50.30 -27.70
C GLN A 317 39.93 50.56 -26.80
N ALA A 318 40.08 49.77 -25.72
CA ALA A 318 41.24 49.87 -24.82
C ALA A 318 42.55 49.45 -25.49
N ASN A 319 42.47 48.50 -26.41
CA ASN A 319 43.64 48.09 -27.22
C ASN A 319 44.00 49.16 -28.28
N ALA A 320 43.00 49.74 -28.95
CA ALA A 320 43.18 50.83 -29.94
C ALA A 320 43.84 52.06 -29.33
N VAL A 321 43.51 52.43 -28.08
CA VAL A 321 44.17 53.56 -27.37
C VAL A 321 45.66 53.30 -27.15
N SER A 322 46.08 52.05 -26.89
CA SER A 322 47.47 51.70 -26.74
C SER A 322 48.23 51.74 -28.08
N GLU A 323 47.57 51.36 -29.16
CA GLU A 323 48.13 51.39 -30.53
C GLU A 323 48.33 52.83 -31.02
N THR A 324 47.36 53.71 -30.78
CA THR A 324 47.51 55.17 -31.10
C THR A 324 48.63 55.80 -30.30
N THR A 325 48.87 55.40 -29.05
CA THR A 325 49.98 55.90 -28.24
C THR A 325 51.35 55.45 -28.82
N LEU A 326 51.39 54.23 -29.35
CA LEU A 326 52.63 53.70 -29.99
C LEU A 326 52.97 54.42 -31.29
N ILE A 327 51.96 54.84 -32.07
CA ILE A 327 52.10 55.61 -33.30
C ILE A 327 52.61 57.01 -32.98
N LEU A 328 52.21 57.64 -31.87
CA LEU A 328 52.65 58.99 -31.44
C LEU A 328 54.11 59.07 -30.95
N ILE A 329 54.69 57.93 -30.58
CA ILE A 329 56.08 57.85 -30.09
C ILE A 329 57.05 57.40 -31.21
N ARG A 330 56.53 57.05 -32.35
CA ARG A 330 57.28 56.69 -33.54
C ARG A 330 57.49 57.91 -34.45
#